data_42d555eb15e0769fc0e63f162dc3ae02
#
_entry.id   42d555eb15e0769fc0e63f162dc3ae02
#
_cell.length_a   1.000
_cell.length_b   1.000
_cell.length_c   1.000
_cell.angle_alpha   90.00
_cell.angle_beta   90.00
_cell.angle_gamma   90.00
#
_symmetry.space_group_name_H-M   'P 1'
#
loop_
_entity.id
_entity.type
_entity.pdbx_description
1 polymer ?
#
loop_
_entity_poly.entity_id
_entity_poly.type
_entity_poly.pdbx_seq_one_letter_code
_entity_poly.pdbx_strand_id
1 'polypeptide(L)'
;MTEIQRSDAKTVFTWDTKLSADSAEWYENVLAIGTYQVDKSDQDKFSDKQRHGSILLFRALEVEDDIEKDSFELIKNIETGAILDMKWYPLGHPYLATCTSSGDVIIYDFSQDMKIKARACLENRVILSLDWNCRRSSEDLKESAKKQLVISDNQGYISICDVDLQSGEIQIQEPLIKHDFEAWITVFDAWDNNIVYSGGDDMKLYKTDIRTKQKIVFGKNEHNAGVTSLCSDIFQEHRLVSGSYDETLRIWDTRNTKFPRLTYNAGGGIWRIRQPRDPTKKNILGLACMHNGFQIIEEGSKDCSLITDYKEHESLAYGLDFRCKDSSTLQLASCSFYDHLLKIWNVTY
;
A
#
# COMPACT_ATOMS: atom_id res chain seq x y z
N MET A 1 24.61 -18.98 -16.54
CA MET A 1 23.79 -18.43 -15.43
C MET A 1 24.72 -17.55 -14.64
N THR A 2 24.65 -16.25 -14.81
CA THR A 2 25.35 -15.29 -13.94
C THR A 2 24.67 -15.38 -12.58
N GLU A 3 25.42 -15.78 -11.53
CA GLU A 3 24.95 -15.65 -10.16
C GLU A 3 24.64 -14.16 -9.93
N ILE A 4 23.38 -13.85 -9.69
CA ILE A 4 22.99 -12.49 -9.27
C ILE A 4 23.54 -12.35 -7.85
N GLN A 5 24.50 -11.45 -7.71
CA GLN A 5 25.10 -11.12 -6.42
C GLN A 5 23.98 -10.52 -5.54
N ARG A 6 23.60 -11.22 -4.47
CA ARG A 6 22.62 -10.70 -3.50
C ARG A 6 23.19 -9.44 -2.89
N SER A 7 22.38 -8.39 -2.89
CA SER A 7 22.74 -7.12 -2.24
C SER A 7 22.42 -7.22 -0.75
N ASP A 8 23.38 -6.81 0.08
CA ASP A 8 23.18 -6.78 1.52
C ASP A 8 22.29 -5.59 1.90
N ALA A 9 21.32 -5.86 2.77
CA ALA A 9 20.52 -4.82 3.39
C ALA A 9 21.19 -4.33 4.67
N LYS A 10 21.26 -3.00 4.85
CA LYS A 10 21.80 -2.38 6.06
C LYS A 10 20.72 -1.59 6.78
N THR A 11 20.34 -2.00 7.99
CA THR A 11 19.44 -1.23 8.87
C THR A 11 20.13 0.05 9.31
N VAL A 12 19.47 1.20 9.09
CA VAL A 12 19.96 2.53 9.45
C VAL A 12 19.15 3.17 10.57
N PHE A 13 17.92 2.70 10.80
CA PHE A 13 17.05 3.21 11.86
C PHE A 13 16.10 2.13 12.36
N THR A 14 15.83 2.13 13.67
CA THR A 14 14.85 1.25 14.32
C THR A 14 14.04 2.05 15.33
N TRP A 15 12.72 1.86 15.33
CA TRP A 15 11.80 2.54 16.24
C TRP A 15 10.71 1.60 16.72
N ASP A 16 10.41 1.65 18.02
CA ASP A 16 9.25 0.98 18.61
C ASP A 16 8.02 1.88 18.47
N THR A 17 7.06 1.47 17.65
CA THR A 17 5.82 2.22 17.37
C THR A 17 4.82 2.17 18.52
N LYS A 18 5.05 1.37 19.55
CA LYS A 18 4.19 1.12 20.72
C LYS A 18 2.89 0.39 20.40
N LEU A 19 2.35 0.54 19.22
CA LEU A 19 1.18 -0.15 18.70
C LEU A 19 1.61 -0.95 17.46
N SER A 20 0.84 -1.97 17.12
CA SER A 20 1.11 -2.78 15.93
C SER A 20 1.15 -1.91 14.67
N ALA A 21 2.26 -1.91 13.93
CA ALA A 21 2.39 -1.11 12.71
C ALA A 21 1.91 -1.91 11.50
N ASP A 22 1.01 -1.32 10.70
CA ASP A 22 0.34 -1.97 9.59
C ASP A 22 0.69 -1.40 8.23
N SER A 23 0.89 -0.08 8.14
CA SER A 23 1.14 0.60 6.87
C SER A 23 2.27 1.63 6.97
N ALA A 24 3.01 1.78 5.87
CA ALA A 24 4.10 2.74 5.71
C ALA A 24 3.99 3.43 4.35
N GLU A 25 4.13 4.77 4.33
CA GLU A 25 3.99 5.59 3.12
C GLU A 25 4.97 6.77 3.14
N TRP A 26 5.83 6.85 2.14
CA TRP A 26 6.75 7.97 1.93
C TRP A 26 6.11 9.09 1.09
N TYR A 27 6.34 10.32 1.52
CA TYR A 27 6.15 11.52 0.72
C TYR A 27 7.42 12.38 0.83
N GLU A 28 8.21 12.44 -0.23
CA GLU A 28 9.52 13.12 -0.21
C GLU A 28 10.41 12.61 0.94
N ASN A 29 10.67 13.47 1.93
CA ASN A 29 11.46 13.15 3.12
C ASN A 29 10.60 12.87 4.37
N VAL A 30 9.29 12.74 4.22
CA VAL A 30 8.36 12.44 5.32
C VAL A 30 7.81 11.04 5.19
N LEU A 31 7.94 10.25 6.25
CA LEU A 31 7.39 8.91 6.38
C LEU A 31 6.17 8.92 7.30
N ALA A 32 5.04 8.44 6.81
CA ALA A 32 3.87 8.16 7.63
C ALA A 32 3.81 6.67 7.96
N ILE A 33 3.58 6.34 9.24
CA ILE A 33 3.34 4.99 9.74
C ILE A 33 1.95 4.94 10.36
N GLY A 34 1.09 4.05 9.87
CA GLY A 34 -0.21 3.77 10.43
C GLY A 34 -0.15 2.60 11.40
N THR A 35 -0.79 2.75 12.56
CA THR A 35 -0.82 1.70 13.57
C THR A 35 -2.25 1.20 13.81
N TYR A 36 -2.33 -0.05 14.26
CA TYR A 36 -3.55 -0.78 14.51
C TYR A 36 -3.42 -1.57 15.82
N GLN A 37 -4.31 -1.36 16.78
CA GLN A 37 -4.32 -2.10 18.03
C GLN A 37 -5.73 -2.56 18.37
N VAL A 38 -5.84 -3.80 18.88
CA VAL A 38 -7.05 -4.36 19.48
C VAL A 38 -6.81 -4.53 20.96
N ASP A 39 -7.69 -3.98 21.80
CA ASP A 39 -7.60 -4.17 23.26
C ASP A 39 -7.89 -5.60 23.66
N LYS A 40 -7.01 -6.19 24.49
CA LYS A 40 -7.10 -7.59 24.90
C LYS A 40 -8.21 -7.89 25.92
N SER A 41 -8.85 -6.87 26.49
CA SER A 41 -9.76 -7.01 27.62
C SER A 41 -11.16 -7.54 27.29
N ASP A 42 -11.52 -7.64 26.00
CA ASP A 42 -12.86 -8.06 25.55
C ASP A 42 -12.80 -8.90 24.28
N GLN A 43 -12.28 -10.12 24.37
CA GLN A 43 -12.19 -11.04 23.23
C GLN A 43 -13.55 -11.44 22.61
N ASP A 44 -14.66 -11.10 23.26
CA ASP A 44 -16.00 -11.56 22.88
C ASP A 44 -16.93 -10.47 22.29
N LYS A 45 -16.50 -9.22 22.17
CA LYS A 45 -17.33 -8.15 21.62
C LYS A 45 -16.58 -7.31 20.60
N PHE A 46 -16.90 -7.51 19.34
CA PHE A 46 -16.50 -6.63 18.22
C PHE A 46 -17.22 -5.27 18.32
N SER A 47 -16.84 -4.44 19.28
CA SER A 47 -17.32 -3.06 19.36
C SER A 47 -16.22 -2.10 18.90
N ASP A 48 -16.60 -1.03 18.21
CA ASP A 48 -15.69 -0.01 17.66
C ASP A 48 -14.75 0.64 18.70
N LYS A 49 -15.11 0.55 19.98
CA LYS A 49 -14.32 1.09 21.11
C LYS A 49 -13.06 0.28 21.44
N GLN A 50 -12.88 -0.88 20.81
CA GLN A 50 -11.77 -1.81 21.11
C GLN A 50 -10.61 -1.70 20.10
N ARG A 51 -10.75 -0.88 19.07
CA ARG A 51 -9.74 -0.70 18.03
C ARG A 51 -9.28 0.73 17.98
N HIS A 52 -8.02 0.95 18.26
CA HIS A 52 -7.39 2.26 18.20
C HIS A 52 -6.06 2.20 17.47
N GLY A 53 -5.54 3.33 17.10
CA GLY A 53 -4.29 3.46 16.36
C GLY A 53 -3.76 4.88 16.39
N SER A 54 -2.74 5.09 15.62
CA SER A 54 -2.14 6.41 15.44
C SER A 54 -1.52 6.53 14.06
N ILE A 55 -1.25 7.76 13.66
CA ILE A 55 -0.38 8.10 12.55
C ILE A 55 0.90 8.70 13.14
N LEU A 56 2.03 8.02 12.96
CA LEU A 56 3.35 8.53 13.32
C LEU A 56 3.98 9.14 12.08
N LEU A 57 4.45 10.38 12.17
CA LEU A 57 5.17 11.05 11.10
C LEU A 57 6.63 11.21 11.48
N PHE A 58 7.51 10.70 10.62
CA PHE A 58 8.95 10.85 10.75
C PHE A 58 9.48 11.72 9.62
N ARG A 59 10.46 12.55 9.92
CA ARG A 59 11.23 13.30 8.93
C ARG A 59 12.62 12.71 8.79
N ALA A 60 13.02 12.41 7.56
CA ALA A 60 14.40 12.11 7.25
C ALA A 60 15.21 13.40 7.25
N LEU A 61 16.26 13.45 8.04
CA LEU A 61 17.22 14.54 8.11
C LEU A 61 18.44 14.14 7.27
N GLU A 62 18.72 14.92 6.24
CA GLU A 62 19.92 14.72 5.40
C GLU A 62 21.14 15.28 6.12
N VAL A 63 22.15 14.46 6.28
CA VAL A 63 23.46 14.89 6.81
C VAL A 63 24.37 15.12 5.61
N GLU A 64 24.74 16.37 5.34
CA GLU A 64 25.46 16.79 4.12
C GLU A 64 26.81 16.08 3.89
N ASP A 65 27.48 15.58 4.95
CA ASP A 65 28.83 15.03 4.87
C ASP A 65 28.94 13.51 5.10
N ASP A 66 27.84 12.79 5.38
CA ASP A 66 27.91 11.38 5.71
C ASP A 66 26.66 10.61 5.23
N ILE A 67 26.76 10.07 4.01
CA ILE A 67 25.68 9.29 3.36
C ILE A 67 25.27 8.06 4.21
N GLU A 68 26.10 7.64 5.15
CA GLU A 68 25.83 6.51 6.04
C GLU A 68 25.02 6.87 7.30
N LYS A 69 24.88 8.16 7.63
CA LYS A 69 24.20 8.63 8.85
C LYS A 69 22.87 9.30 8.55
N ASP A 70 21.95 8.56 7.94
CA ASP A 70 20.57 9.01 7.94
C ASP A 70 20.05 9.07 9.37
N SER A 71 19.51 10.22 9.76
CA SER A 71 18.78 10.37 11.01
C SER A 71 17.31 10.63 10.73
N PHE A 72 16.44 10.13 11.61
CA PHE A 72 15.00 10.23 11.47
C PHE A 72 14.42 10.78 12.77
N GLU A 73 13.62 11.79 12.66
CA GLU A 73 12.96 12.44 13.79
C GLU A 73 11.46 12.20 13.75
N LEU A 74 10.88 11.75 14.87
CA LEU A 74 9.43 11.73 15.04
C LEU A 74 8.94 13.17 15.18
N ILE A 75 8.28 13.69 14.14
CA ILE A 75 7.78 15.07 14.11
C ILE A 75 6.35 15.19 14.61
N LYS A 76 5.56 14.10 14.56
CA LYS A 76 4.18 14.10 15.02
C LYS A 76 3.66 12.70 15.33
N ASN A 77 2.80 12.62 16.35
CA ASN A 77 1.96 11.47 16.66
C ASN A 77 0.51 11.94 16.73
N ILE A 78 -0.38 11.32 15.94
CA ILE A 78 -1.80 11.66 15.86
C ILE A 78 -2.60 10.44 16.28
N GLU A 79 -3.27 10.52 17.41
CA GLU A 79 -4.21 9.48 17.85
C GLU A 79 -5.42 9.44 16.92
N THR A 80 -5.81 8.26 16.49
CA THR A 80 -6.93 8.03 15.57
C THR A 80 -7.53 6.64 15.78
N GLY A 81 -8.52 6.28 15.00
CA GLY A 81 -8.95 4.88 14.86
C GLY A 81 -7.84 4.01 14.30
N ALA A 82 -7.94 2.70 14.48
CA ALA A 82 -6.96 1.75 13.91
C ALA A 82 -6.82 1.94 12.40
N ILE A 83 -5.63 2.23 11.93
CA ILE A 83 -5.31 2.46 10.52
C ILE A 83 -5.04 1.12 9.84
N LEU A 84 -5.71 0.87 8.72
CA LEU A 84 -5.51 -0.33 7.90
C LEU A 84 -4.78 -0.04 6.59
N ASP A 85 -5.00 1.12 6.00
CA ASP A 85 -4.26 1.56 4.82
C ASP A 85 -4.17 3.09 4.76
N MET A 86 -3.13 3.59 4.11
CA MET A 86 -2.89 5.02 3.90
C MET A 86 -2.29 5.23 2.52
N LYS A 87 -2.60 6.40 1.91
CA LYS A 87 -1.96 6.82 0.65
C LYS A 87 -1.78 8.32 0.62
N TRP A 88 -0.54 8.75 0.38
CA TRP A 88 -0.30 10.13 -0.02
C TRP A 88 -0.91 10.42 -1.37
N TYR A 89 -1.49 11.62 -1.50
CA TYR A 89 -1.95 12.11 -2.80
C TYR A 89 -0.72 12.29 -3.72
N PRO A 90 -0.71 11.68 -4.90
CA PRO A 90 0.52 11.56 -5.69
C PRO A 90 0.93 12.84 -6.43
N LEU A 91 0.12 13.90 -6.41
CA LEU A 91 0.28 15.07 -7.25
C LEU A 91 0.46 16.35 -6.44
N GLY A 92 1.68 16.58 -6.00
CA GLY A 92 2.20 17.87 -5.55
C GLY A 92 1.68 18.45 -4.24
N HIS A 93 0.48 18.13 -3.76
CA HIS A 93 0.01 18.62 -2.47
C HIS A 93 0.01 17.51 -1.42
N PRO A 94 0.56 17.76 -0.20
CA PRO A 94 0.78 16.71 0.78
C PRO A 94 -0.51 16.33 1.55
N TYR A 95 -1.49 15.78 0.84
CA TYR A 95 -2.67 15.19 1.44
C TYR A 95 -2.42 13.71 1.73
N LEU A 96 -2.69 13.28 2.98
CA LEU A 96 -2.66 11.88 3.36
C LEU A 96 -4.10 11.37 3.53
N ALA A 97 -4.53 10.46 2.66
CA ALA A 97 -5.77 9.72 2.85
C ALA A 97 -5.51 8.49 3.71
N THR A 98 -6.41 8.22 4.65
CA THR A 98 -6.36 7.06 5.55
C THR A 98 -7.71 6.38 5.62
N CYS A 99 -7.70 5.07 5.85
CA CYS A 99 -8.91 4.33 6.18
C CYS A 99 -8.77 3.62 7.53
N THR A 100 -9.90 3.48 8.22
CA THR A 100 -9.89 2.98 9.60
C THR A 100 -10.82 1.79 9.82
N SER A 101 -10.58 1.10 10.91
CA SER A 101 -11.46 0.01 11.38
C SER A 101 -12.86 0.47 11.80
N SER A 102 -13.08 1.77 12.01
CA SER A 102 -14.38 2.35 12.34
C SER A 102 -15.20 2.74 11.10
N GLY A 103 -14.69 2.45 9.90
CA GLY A 103 -15.35 2.83 8.64
C GLY A 103 -15.07 4.25 8.17
N ASP A 104 -14.12 4.94 8.79
CA ASP A 104 -13.75 6.29 8.37
C ASP A 104 -12.82 6.28 7.16
N VAL A 105 -13.05 7.21 6.25
CA VAL A 105 -12.10 7.72 5.26
C VAL A 105 -11.77 9.15 5.66
N ILE A 106 -10.50 9.42 5.98
CA ILE A 106 -10.07 10.72 6.46
C ILE A 106 -8.93 11.22 5.58
N ILE A 107 -8.99 12.47 5.17
CA ILE A 107 -7.91 13.14 4.44
C ILE A 107 -7.31 14.21 5.36
N TYR A 108 -6.02 14.09 5.62
CA TYR A 108 -5.22 15.03 6.39
C TYR A 108 -4.42 15.95 5.45
N ASP A 109 -4.29 17.21 5.83
CA ASP A 109 -3.44 18.19 5.14
C ASP A 109 -2.14 18.39 5.93
N PHE A 110 -1.03 17.84 5.44
CA PHE A 110 0.27 17.96 6.07
C PHE A 110 0.78 19.42 6.06
N SER A 111 0.46 20.20 5.02
CA SER A 111 0.83 21.62 4.96
C SER A 111 0.12 22.46 6.03
N GLN A 112 -0.98 21.96 6.58
CA GLN A 112 -1.78 22.56 7.65
C GLN A 112 -1.59 21.81 8.98
N ASP A 113 -0.40 21.29 9.24
CA ASP A 113 -0.08 20.56 10.46
C ASP A 113 -1.00 19.35 10.70
N MET A 114 -1.26 18.58 9.65
CA MET A 114 -2.13 17.39 9.68
C MET A 114 -3.56 17.66 10.14
N LYS A 115 -4.09 18.84 9.86
CA LYS A 115 -5.53 19.08 10.05
C LYS A 115 -6.35 18.18 9.16
N ILE A 116 -7.46 17.71 9.69
CA ILE A 116 -8.46 16.99 8.90
C ILE A 116 -9.02 17.95 7.85
N LYS A 117 -8.81 17.58 6.59
CA LYS A 117 -9.29 18.34 5.43
C LYS A 117 -10.66 17.86 4.99
N ALA A 118 -10.90 16.55 5.04
CA ALA A 118 -12.16 15.94 4.67
C ALA A 118 -12.35 14.62 5.43
N ARG A 119 -13.61 14.24 5.70
CA ARG A 119 -13.95 12.99 6.38
C ARG A 119 -15.30 12.46 5.88
N ALA A 120 -15.39 11.15 5.69
CA ALA A 120 -16.64 10.41 5.56
C ALA A 120 -16.56 9.12 6.37
N CYS A 121 -17.72 8.53 6.69
CA CYS A 121 -17.79 7.29 7.45
C CYS A 121 -18.85 6.36 6.85
N LEU A 122 -18.51 5.08 6.72
CA LEU A 122 -19.43 3.99 6.48
C LEU A 122 -19.68 3.27 7.80
N GLU A 123 -20.82 3.54 8.41
CA GLU A 123 -21.18 2.91 9.69
C GLU A 123 -21.22 1.38 9.60
N ASN A 124 -20.72 0.72 10.64
CA ASN A 124 -20.65 -0.73 10.76
C ASN A 124 -19.84 -1.43 9.67
N ARG A 125 -18.82 -0.74 9.14
CA ARG A 125 -17.85 -1.25 8.18
C ARG A 125 -16.43 -1.09 8.71
N VAL A 126 -15.56 -1.98 8.24
CA VAL A 126 -14.10 -1.82 8.36
C VAL A 126 -13.58 -1.57 6.95
N ILE A 127 -13.00 -0.40 6.70
CA ILE A 127 -12.40 -0.12 5.39
C ILE A 127 -10.98 -0.66 5.40
N LEU A 128 -10.71 -1.59 4.48
CA LEU A 128 -9.49 -2.39 4.46
C LEU A 128 -8.39 -1.78 3.57
N SER A 129 -8.78 -1.08 2.51
CA SER A 129 -7.82 -0.49 1.58
C SER A 129 -8.41 0.75 0.92
N LEU A 130 -7.54 1.65 0.48
CA LEU A 130 -7.89 2.82 -0.32
C LEU A 130 -6.83 3.13 -1.36
N ASP A 131 -7.24 3.80 -2.44
CA ASP A 131 -6.30 4.29 -3.46
C ASP A 131 -6.83 5.55 -4.17
N TRP A 132 -5.89 6.44 -4.58
CA TRP A 132 -6.22 7.65 -5.35
C TRP A 132 -6.33 7.36 -6.84
N ASN A 133 -7.25 8.04 -7.53
CA ASN A 133 -7.44 7.91 -8.98
C ASN A 133 -6.33 8.60 -9.82
N CYS A 134 -5.17 8.87 -9.26
CA CYS A 134 -4.17 9.73 -9.83
C CYS A 134 -2.77 9.23 -9.49
N ARG A 135 -2.13 8.50 -10.38
CA ARG A 135 -0.77 7.98 -10.14
C ARG A 135 0.28 8.44 -11.15
N ARG A 136 -0.12 8.95 -12.31
CA ARG A 136 0.82 9.49 -13.30
C ARG A 136 1.15 10.95 -13.04
N SER A 137 2.27 11.40 -13.59
CA SER A 137 2.82 12.73 -13.40
C SER A 137 1.88 13.85 -13.86
N SER A 138 2.14 15.04 -13.33
CA SER A 138 1.34 16.27 -13.40
C SER A 138 0.95 16.79 -14.79
N GLU A 139 1.50 16.27 -15.88
CA GLU A 139 1.22 16.79 -17.23
C GLU A 139 -0.19 16.43 -17.73
N ASP A 140 -0.78 15.32 -17.25
CA ASP A 140 -2.12 14.86 -17.64
C ASP A 140 -3.26 15.39 -16.76
N LEU A 141 -2.93 16.10 -15.67
CA LEU A 141 -3.89 16.48 -14.65
C LEU A 141 -4.07 17.98 -14.59
N LYS A 142 -5.04 18.46 -15.35
CA LYS A 142 -5.60 19.78 -15.11
C LYS A 142 -6.12 19.81 -13.67
N GLU A 143 -5.85 20.88 -12.94
CA GLU A 143 -6.30 21.15 -11.56
C GLU A 143 -7.82 20.95 -11.36
N SER A 144 -8.56 20.90 -12.45
CA SER A 144 -10.01 20.68 -12.54
C SER A 144 -10.44 19.20 -12.59
N ALA A 145 -9.51 18.24 -12.59
CA ALA A 145 -9.89 16.83 -12.59
C ALA A 145 -10.52 16.46 -11.23
N LYS A 146 -11.68 15.81 -11.29
CA LYS A 146 -12.39 15.32 -10.10
C LYS A 146 -11.49 14.36 -9.34
N LYS A 147 -11.17 14.69 -8.08
CA LYS A 147 -10.40 13.80 -7.23
C LYS A 147 -11.32 12.70 -6.70
N GLN A 148 -10.83 11.47 -6.78
CA GLN A 148 -11.57 10.31 -6.30
C GLN A 148 -10.66 9.40 -5.51
N LEU A 149 -11.24 8.69 -4.55
CA LEU A 149 -10.68 7.51 -3.93
C LEU A 149 -11.51 6.30 -4.33
N VAL A 150 -10.89 5.15 -4.41
CA VAL A 150 -11.56 3.85 -4.36
C VAL A 150 -11.27 3.23 -3.01
N ILE A 151 -12.28 2.62 -2.40
CA ILE A 151 -12.18 1.94 -1.10
C ILE A 151 -12.71 0.51 -1.20
N SER A 152 -12.17 -0.38 -0.37
CA SER A 152 -12.67 -1.73 -0.15
C SER A 152 -12.98 -1.98 1.32
N ASP A 153 -13.91 -2.87 1.61
CA ASP A 153 -14.35 -3.13 2.98
C ASP A 153 -14.46 -4.62 3.35
N ASN A 154 -14.64 -4.86 4.64
CA ASN A 154 -14.77 -6.19 5.23
C ASN A 154 -16.05 -6.94 4.87
N GLN A 155 -17.00 -6.30 4.20
CA GLN A 155 -18.21 -6.96 3.68
C GLN A 155 -18.10 -7.26 2.18
N GLY A 156 -16.92 -7.01 1.60
CA GLY A 156 -16.59 -7.29 0.20
C GLY A 156 -16.93 -6.19 -0.78
N TYR A 157 -17.43 -5.03 -0.34
CA TYR A 157 -17.81 -3.97 -1.27
C TYR A 157 -16.62 -3.14 -1.71
N ILE A 158 -16.66 -2.74 -2.97
CA ILE A 158 -15.78 -1.74 -3.58
C ILE A 158 -16.61 -0.52 -3.89
N SER A 159 -16.22 0.64 -3.38
CA SER A 159 -16.95 1.90 -3.57
C SER A 159 -16.02 3.00 -4.05
N ILE A 160 -16.57 3.92 -4.86
CA ILE A 160 -15.88 5.15 -5.27
C ILE A 160 -16.27 6.27 -4.31
N CYS A 161 -15.30 7.07 -3.90
CA CYS A 161 -15.52 8.27 -3.13
C CYS A 161 -15.16 9.50 -3.98
N ASP A 162 -16.13 10.38 -4.19
CA ASP A 162 -15.88 11.69 -4.79
C ASP A 162 -15.36 12.63 -3.72
N VAL A 163 -14.22 13.29 -3.98
CA VAL A 163 -13.53 14.12 -3.01
C VAL A 163 -13.49 15.57 -3.49
N ASP A 164 -14.11 16.46 -2.71
CA ASP A 164 -13.98 17.90 -2.86
C ASP A 164 -13.10 18.46 -1.73
N LEU A 165 -11.85 18.76 -2.07
CA LEU A 165 -10.90 19.33 -1.11
C LEU A 165 -11.14 20.83 -0.85
N GLN A 166 -12.00 21.51 -1.61
CA GLN A 166 -12.34 22.90 -1.35
C GLN A 166 -13.43 23.00 -0.26
N SER A 167 -14.52 22.24 -0.42
CA SER A 167 -15.58 22.17 0.58
C SER A 167 -15.22 21.30 1.79
N GLY A 168 -14.27 20.35 1.62
CA GLY A 168 -13.93 19.35 2.65
C GLY A 168 -14.92 18.19 2.69
N GLU A 169 -15.60 17.90 1.59
CA GLU A 169 -16.58 16.83 1.50
C GLU A 169 -16.01 15.59 0.81
N ILE A 170 -16.38 14.43 1.34
CA ILE A 170 -16.21 13.13 0.70
C ILE A 170 -17.58 12.50 0.53
N GLN A 171 -17.98 12.26 -0.71
CA GLN A 171 -19.21 11.56 -1.04
C GLN A 171 -18.92 10.12 -1.44
N ILE A 172 -19.27 9.17 -0.58
CA ILE A 172 -19.14 7.74 -0.88
C ILE A 172 -20.34 7.34 -1.76
N GLN A 173 -20.04 6.82 -2.94
CA GLN A 173 -21.04 6.40 -3.92
C GLN A 173 -21.59 4.99 -3.58
N GLU A 174 -22.73 4.65 -4.17
CA GLU A 174 -23.24 3.28 -4.13
C GLU A 174 -22.18 2.28 -4.62
N PRO A 175 -22.09 1.11 -3.99
CA PRO A 175 -21.06 0.14 -4.31
C PRO A 175 -20.95 -0.15 -5.81
N LEU A 176 -19.72 -0.16 -6.30
CA LEU A 176 -19.39 -0.47 -7.68
C LEU A 176 -19.59 -1.96 -7.97
N ILE A 177 -19.00 -2.80 -7.12
CA ILE A 177 -19.11 -4.27 -7.16
C ILE A 177 -19.02 -4.83 -5.74
N LYS A 178 -19.25 -6.15 -5.64
CA LYS A 178 -19.06 -6.92 -4.41
C LYS A 178 -18.28 -8.20 -4.67
N HIS A 179 -17.30 -8.49 -3.80
CA HIS A 179 -16.69 -9.80 -3.58
C HIS A 179 -17.59 -10.68 -2.70
N ASP A 180 -17.38 -12.00 -2.72
CA ASP A 180 -18.18 -12.92 -1.91
C ASP A 180 -17.74 -12.93 -0.42
N PHE A 181 -16.52 -12.46 -0.13
CA PHE A 181 -15.91 -12.32 1.19
C PHE A 181 -15.24 -10.95 1.32
N GLU A 182 -14.37 -10.73 2.33
CA GLU A 182 -13.63 -9.50 2.53
C GLU A 182 -12.88 -9.07 1.26
N ALA A 183 -13.02 -7.82 0.88
CA ALA A 183 -12.23 -7.23 -0.20
C ALA A 183 -10.96 -6.61 0.38
N TRP A 184 -9.86 -7.36 0.36
CA TRP A 184 -8.61 -6.97 1.01
C TRP A 184 -7.94 -5.75 0.38
N ILE A 185 -8.07 -5.60 -0.95
CA ILE A 185 -7.32 -4.59 -1.69
C ILE A 185 -8.13 -4.05 -2.86
N THR A 186 -7.99 -2.76 -3.11
CA THR A 186 -8.46 -2.12 -4.33
C THR A 186 -7.49 -1.04 -4.79
N VAL A 187 -7.30 -0.91 -6.10
CA VAL A 187 -6.45 0.12 -6.71
C VAL A 187 -7.04 0.61 -8.02
N PHE A 188 -6.81 1.89 -8.35
CA PHE A 188 -7.06 2.38 -9.70
C PHE A 188 -6.01 1.85 -10.68
N ASP A 189 -6.40 1.70 -11.94
CA ASP A 189 -5.44 1.56 -13.02
C ASP A 189 -4.64 2.86 -13.15
N ALA A 190 -3.30 2.75 -13.21
CA ALA A 190 -2.43 3.92 -13.27
C ALA A 190 -2.53 4.71 -14.58
N TRP A 191 -3.17 4.15 -15.62
CA TRP A 191 -3.26 4.69 -16.96
C TRP A 191 -4.68 5.04 -17.41
N ASP A 192 -5.70 4.40 -16.81
CA ASP A 192 -7.12 4.69 -17.08
C ASP A 192 -7.89 4.83 -15.76
N ASN A 193 -8.19 6.06 -15.38
CA ASN A 193 -8.95 6.39 -14.17
C ASN A 193 -10.39 5.82 -14.15
N ASN A 194 -10.86 5.23 -15.25
CA ASN A 194 -12.15 4.55 -15.29
C ASN A 194 -12.04 3.05 -14.94
N ILE A 195 -10.85 2.55 -14.72
CA ILE A 195 -10.61 1.14 -14.39
C ILE A 195 -10.15 1.01 -12.95
N VAL A 196 -10.75 0.06 -12.25
CA VAL A 196 -10.41 -0.33 -10.88
C VAL A 196 -10.10 -1.82 -10.86
N TYR A 197 -9.04 -2.20 -10.15
CA TYR A 197 -8.74 -3.58 -9.81
C TYR A 197 -9.06 -3.82 -8.34
N SER A 198 -9.58 -5.01 -8.02
CA SER A 198 -9.83 -5.40 -6.63
C SER A 198 -9.55 -6.88 -6.40
N GLY A 199 -9.07 -7.19 -5.20
CA GLY A 199 -8.78 -8.53 -4.74
C GLY A 199 -9.45 -8.81 -3.40
N GLY A 200 -9.89 -10.05 -3.19
CA GLY A 200 -10.60 -10.43 -1.97
C GLY A 200 -10.25 -11.83 -1.47
N ASP A 201 -10.81 -12.15 -0.31
CA ASP A 201 -10.66 -13.47 0.31
C ASP A 201 -11.39 -14.57 -0.46
N ASP A 202 -12.27 -14.18 -1.38
CA ASP A 202 -12.91 -15.07 -2.36
C ASP A 202 -11.95 -15.56 -3.46
N MET A 203 -10.65 -15.31 -3.33
CA MET A 203 -9.58 -15.70 -4.25
C MET A 203 -9.73 -15.10 -5.67
N LYS A 204 -10.54 -14.05 -5.80
CA LYS A 204 -10.81 -13.42 -7.09
C LYS A 204 -10.06 -12.10 -7.23
N LEU A 205 -9.53 -11.89 -8.42
CA LEU A 205 -9.03 -10.60 -8.90
C LEU A 205 -9.97 -10.08 -9.97
N TYR A 206 -10.59 -8.92 -9.74
CA TYR A 206 -11.48 -8.27 -10.69
C TYR A 206 -10.82 -7.05 -11.34
N LYS A 207 -11.13 -6.85 -12.63
CA LYS A 207 -11.04 -5.59 -13.35
C LYS A 207 -12.44 -5.05 -13.56
N THR A 208 -12.71 -3.83 -13.15
CA THR A 208 -14.03 -3.22 -13.22
C THR A 208 -13.97 -1.86 -13.89
N ASP A 209 -14.81 -1.62 -14.90
CA ASP A 209 -15.02 -0.29 -15.48
C ASP A 209 -16.07 0.45 -14.64
N ILE A 210 -15.71 1.57 -14.04
CA ILE A 210 -16.56 2.35 -13.13
C ILE A 210 -17.79 2.94 -13.82
N ARG A 211 -17.73 3.18 -15.14
CA ARG A 211 -18.81 3.79 -15.93
C ARG A 211 -19.95 2.79 -16.20
N THR A 212 -19.58 1.54 -16.45
CA THR A 212 -20.52 0.49 -16.86
C THR A 212 -20.81 -0.51 -15.75
N LYS A 213 -20.00 -0.50 -14.67
CA LYS A 213 -19.98 -1.51 -13.60
C LYS A 213 -19.70 -2.93 -14.12
N GLN A 214 -19.17 -3.04 -15.33
CA GLN A 214 -18.82 -4.33 -15.91
C GLN A 214 -17.54 -4.84 -15.26
N LYS A 215 -17.56 -6.07 -14.75
CA LYS A 215 -16.41 -6.73 -14.13
C LYS A 215 -15.91 -7.90 -14.96
N ILE A 216 -14.60 -8.07 -14.99
CA ILE A 216 -13.88 -9.18 -15.61
C ILE A 216 -13.05 -9.86 -14.53
N VAL A 217 -13.08 -11.19 -14.48
CA VAL A 217 -12.24 -11.98 -13.58
C VAL A 217 -10.91 -12.26 -14.26
N PHE A 218 -9.80 -12.00 -13.55
CA PHE A 218 -8.47 -12.40 -13.95
C PHE A 218 -8.20 -13.83 -13.49
N GLY A 219 -7.64 -14.65 -14.38
CA GLY A 219 -7.13 -15.97 -14.05
C GLY A 219 -8.12 -16.78 -13.21
N LYS A 220 -9.22 -17.23 -13.83
CA LYS A 220 -10.17 -18.06 -13.10
C LYS A 220 -9.45 -19.25 -12.48
N ASN A 221 -9.41 -19.32 -11.13
CA ASN A 221 -8.70 -20.31 -10.33
C ASN A 221 -7.14 -20.22 -10.35
N GLU A 222 -6.56 -19.07 -10.69
CA GLU A 222 -5.10 -18.88 -10.59
C GLU A 222 -4.64 -18.57 -9.15
N HIS A 223 -5.47 -17.91 -8.35
CA HIS A 223 -5.18 -17.69 -6.93
C HIS A 223 -5.78 -18.83 -6.10
N ASN A 224 -4.97 -19.37 -5.18
CA ASN A 224 -5.36 -20.49 -4.31
C ASN A 224 -5.71 -20.03 -2.88
N ALA A 225 -5.59 -18.74 -2.61
CA ALA A 225 -6.00 -18.08 -1.37
C ALA A 225 -6.34 -16.61 -1.64
N GLY A 226 -6.74 -15.86 -0.63
CA GLY A 226 -7.14 -14.45 -0.75
C GLY A 226 -6.11 -13.58 -1.46
N VAL A 227 -6.59 -12.70 -2.34
CA VAL A 227 -5.77 -11.70 -3.04
C VAL A 227 -5.65 -10.48 -2.14
N THR A 228 -4.46 -10.26 -1.58
CA THR A 228 -4.20 -9.31 -0.49
C THR A 228 -3.53 -8.03 -0.91
N SER A 229 -2.87 -8.02 -2.05
CA SER A 229 -2.14 -6.86 -2.53
C SER A 229 -2.19 -6.72 -4.05
N LEU A 230 -2.28 -5.47 -4.52
CA LEU A 230 -2.25 -5.12 -5.94
C LEU A 230 -1.32 -3.92 -6.16
N CYS A 231 -0.63 -3.93 -7.29
CA CYS A 231 0.17 -2.80 -7.76
C CYS A 231 -0.08 -2.60 -9.25
N SER A 232 -0.78 -1.52 -9.61
CA SER A 232 -0.90 -1.07 -10.99
C SER A 232 0.35 -0.25 -11.33
N ASP A 233 1.04 -0.64 -12.39
CA ASP A 233 2.35 -0.09 -12.75
C ASP A 233 2.24 1.33 -13.30
N ILE A 234 3.00 2.26 -12.71
CA ILE A 234 3.02 3.66 -13.12
C ILE A 234 3.94 3.92 -14.34
N PHE A 235 4.82 2.98 -14.70
CA PHE A 235 5.80 3.12 -15.78
C PHE A 235 5.50 2.25 -17.00
N GLN A 236 4.76 1.15 -16.80
CA GLN A 236 4.43 0.19 -17.86
C GLN A 236 2.92 0.04 -17.98
N GLU A 237 2.37 0.58 -19.05
CA GLU A 237 0.96 0.39 -19.37
C GLU A 237 0.63 -1.11 -19.48
N HIS A 238 -0.56 -1.49 -19.08
CA HIS A 238 -1.05 -2.86 -19.09
C HIS A 238 -0.33 -3.85 -18.17
N ARG A 239 0.54 -3.39 -17.27
CA ARG A 239 1.15 -4.23 -16.25
C ARG A 239 0.43 -4.08 -14.90
N LEU A 240 -0.06 -5.20 -14.39
CA LEU A 240 -0.65 -5.32 -13.04
C LEU A 240 0.10 -6.41 -12.27
N VAL A 241 0.35 -6.19 -11.00
CA VAL A 241 0.95 -7.18 -10.11
C VAL A 241 -0.03 -7.50 -9.00
N SER A 242 -0.24 -8.79 -8.71
CA SER A 242 -1.05 -9.26 -7.58
C SER A 242 -0.23 -10.12 -6.63
N GLY A 243 -0.48 -9.96 -5.33
CA GLY A 243 0.02 -10.81 -4.25
C GLY A 243 -1.13 -11.48 -3.52
N SER A 244 -0.87 -12.66 -2.99
CA SER A 244 -1.88 -13.49 -2.36
C SER A 244 -1.35 -14.17 -1.10
N TYR A 245 -2.25 -14.58 -0.22
CA TYR A 245 -1.95 -15.50 0.89
C TYR A 245 -1.40 -16.84 0.43
N ASP A 246 -1.57 -17.22 -0.86
CA ASP A 246 -0.99 -18.43 -1.45
C ASP A 246 0.53 -18.31 -1.71
N GLU A 247 1.18 -17.28 -1.13
CA GLU A 247 2.62 -17.01 -1.21
C GLU A 247 3.13 -16.64 -2.61
N THR A 248 2.23 -16.49 -3.58
CA THR A 248 2.60 -16.28 -4.97
C THR A 248 2.29 -14.86 -5.43
N LEU A 249 3.34 -14.20 -5.93
CA LEU A 249 3.22 -12.99 -6.75
C LEU A 249 2.91 -13.39 -8.19
N ARG A 250 2.01 -12.64 -8.82
CA ARG A 250 1.64 -12.83 -10.23
C ARG A 250 1.73 -11.50 -10.97
N ILE A 251 2.40 -11.52 -12.11
CA ILE A 251 2.52 -10.36 -13.00
C ILE A 251 1.64 -10.61 -14.21
N TRP A 252 0.74 -9.69 -14.49
CA TRP A 252 -0.29 -9.78 -15.51
C TRP A 252 -0.07 -8.78 -16.64
N ASP A 253 -0.44 -9.18 -17.85
CA ASP A 253 -0.78 -8.26 -18.94
C ASP A 253 -2.30 -8.04 -18.90
N THR A 254 -2.76 -6.82 -18.60
CA THR A 254 -4.19 -6.53 -18.41
C THR A 254 -5.05 -6.66 -19.66
N ARG A 255 -4.43 -6.90 -20.81
CA ARG A 255 -5.09 -7.25 -22.11
C ARG A 255 -5.37 -8.77 -22.19
N ASN A 256 -4.62 -9.57 -21.46
CA ASN A 256 -4.80 -11.02 -21.36
C ASN A 256 -5.08 -11.42 -19.92
N THR A 257 -6.35 -11.58 -19.61
CA THR A 257 -6.81 -11.88 -18.25
C THR A 257 -6.81 -13.36 -17.89
N LYS A 258 -6.39 -14.26 -18.80
CA LYS A 258 -6.51 -15.71 -18.59
C LYS A 258 -5.42 -16.28 -17.69
N PHE A 259 -4.17 -15.89 -17.94
CA PHE A 259 -3.00 -16.40 -17.23
C PHE A 259 -2.04 -15.26 -16.88
N PRO A 260 -1.35 -15.33 -15.73
CA PRO A 260 -0.27 -14.39 -15.44
C PRO A 260 0.88 -14.59 -16.44
N ARG A 261 1.60 -13.52 -16.72
CA ARG A 261 2.79 -13.53 -17.56
C ARG A 261 3.98 -14.17 -16.85
N LEU A 262 4.12 -13.88 -15.56
CA LEU A 262 5.14 -14.41 -14.67
C LEU A 262 4.53 -14.72 -13.31
N THR A 263 5.15 -15.66 -12.60
CA THR A 263 4.86 -15.97 -11.20
C THR A 263 6.14 -16.03 -10.41
N TYR A 264 6.09 -15.66 -9.14
CA TYR A 264 7.20 -15.76 -8.19
C TYR A 264 6.67 -16.24 -6.85
N ASN A 265 7.25 -17.30 -6.29
CA ASN A 265 6.92 -17.77 -4.95
C ASN A 265 7.79 -17.03 -3.93
N ALA A 266 7.15 -16.26 -3.05
CA ALA A 266 7.82 -15.46 -2.03
C ALA A 266 8.08 -16.24 -0.73
N GLY A 267 7.54 -17.46 -0.57
CA GLY A 267 7.67 -18.28 0.64
C GLY A 267 6.91 -17.77 1.85
N GLY A 268 6.03 -16.81 1.68
CA GLY A 268 5.11 -16.27 2.67
C GLY A 268 4.00 -15.46 2.01
N GLY A 269 2.85 -15.35 2.67
CA GLY A 269 1.70 -14.61 2.15
C GLY A 269 2.09 -13.15 1.86
N ILE A 270 1.76 -12.65 0.67
CA ILE A 270 2.19 -11.33 0.21
C ILE A 270 1.17 -10.28 0.65
N TRP A 271 1.47 -9.59 1.74
CA TRP A 271 0.58 -8.57 2.31
C TRP A 271 0.68 -7.22 1.62
N ARG A 272 1.88 -6.82 1.18
CA ARG A 272 2.09 -5.54 0.48
C ARG A 272 3.05 -5.69 -0.68
N ILE A 273 2.74 -5.02 -1.78
CA ILE A 273 3.60 -4.87 -2.95
C ILE A 273 3.85 -3.39 -3.16
N ARG A 274 5.10 -3.00 -3.38
CA ARG A 274 5.51 -1.64 -3.70
C ARG A 274 6.46 -1.60 -4.88
N GLN A 275 6.40 -0.51 -5.62
CA GLN A 275 7.31 -0.20 -6.72
C GLN A 275 8.01 1.13 -6.42
N PRO A 276 9.35 1.22 -6.56
CA PRO A 276 10.06 2.49 -6.45
C PRO A 276 9.51 3.52 -7.45
N ARG A 277 9.39 4.78 -7.04
CA ARG A 277 8.95 5.88 -7.93
C ARG A 277 10.09 6.43 -8.80
N ASP A 278 10.97 5.56 -9.27
CA ASP A 278 12.12 5.86 -10.13
C ASP A 278 11.98 5.05 -11.43
N PRO A 279 11.85 5.71 -12.59
CA PRO A 279 11.71 5.01 -13.88
C PRO A 279 12.88 4.10 -14.24
N THR A 280 14.08 4.36 -13.70
CA THR A 280 15.26 3.50 -13.90
C THR A 280 15.15 2.17 -13.15
N LYS A 281 14.31 2.12 -12.12
CA LYS A 281 14.05 0.98 -11.23
C LYS A 281 12.65 0.37 -11.44
N LYS A 282 12.05 0.57 -12.60
CA LYS A 282 10.68 0.17 -12.94
C LYS A 282 10.40 -1.34 -12.83
N ASN A 283 11.43 -2.17 -12.92
CA ASN A 283 11.31 -3.63 -12.81
C ASN A 283 11.50 -4.14 -11.36
N ILE A 284 11.80 -3.25 -10.41
CA ILE A 284 12.00 -3.61 -9.01
C ILE A 284 10.66 -3.60 -8.29
N LEU A 285 10.45 -4.63 -7.46
CA LEU A 285 9.32 -4.73 -6.56
C LEU A 285 9.80 -5.05 -5.15
N GLY A 286 9.23 -4.36 -4.18
CA GLY A 286 9.34 -4.67 -2.76
C GLY A 286 8.11 -5.44 -2.28
N LEU A 287 8.33 -6.50 -1.54
CA LEU A 287 7.31 -7.40 -1.03
C LEU A 287 7.38 -7.47 0.50
N ALA A 288 6.23 -7.31 1.16
CA ALA A 288 6.05 -7.71 2.55
C ALA A 288 5.43 -9.11 2.56
N CYS A 289 6.20 -10.11 3.00
CA CYS A 289 5.89 -11.53 2.84
C CYS A 289 5.46 -12.17 4.17
N MET A 290 4.70 -11.45 4.98
CA MET A 290 4.20 -11.90 6.29
C MET A 290 5.30 -12.57 7.13
N HIS A 291 5.18 -13.87 7.44
CA HIS A 291 6.14 -14.61 8.24
C HIS A 291 7.50 -14.83 7.55
N ASN A 292 7.63 -14.56 6.26
CA ASN A 292 8.89 -14.65 5.52
C ASN A 292 9.63 -13.30 5.38
N GLY A 293 9.24 -12.26 6.14
CA GLY A 293 9.92 -10.97 6.17
C GLY A 293 9.71 -10.14 4.90
N PHE A 294 10.73 -9.42 4.45
CA PHE A 294 10.65 -8.52 3.31
C PHE A 294 11.61 -8.94 2.20
N GLN A 295 11.16 -8.83 0.96
CA GLN A 295 11.96 -9.18 -0.20
C GLN A 295 12.01 -8.03 -1.20
N ILE A 296 13.17 -7.83 -1.82
CA ILE A 296 13.32 -7.02 -3.02
C ILE A 296 13.60 -7.97 -4.16
N ILE A 297 12.78 -7.89 -5.19
CA ILE A 297 12.92 -8.70 -6.40
C ILE A 297 13.03 -7.83 -7.63
N GLU A 298 13.68 -8.36 -8.66
CA GLU A 298 13.72 -7.76 -9.99
C GLU A 298 13.00 -8.66 -10.99
N GLU A 299 12.10 -8.06 -11.75
CA GLU A 299 11.41 -8.72 -12.84
C GLU A 299 12.32 -8.80 -14.07
N GLY A 300 12.65 -10.02 -14.48
CA GLY A 300 13.31 -10.32 -15.73
C GLY A 300 12.33 -10.64 -16.86
N SER A 301 12.86 -11.07 -18.01
CA SER A 301 12.05 -11.40 -19.18
C SER A 301 11.29 -12.73 -19.06
N LYS A 302 11.79 -13.66 -18.24
CA LYS A 302 11.25 -15.03 -18.10
C LYS A 302 10.95 -15.42 -16.66
N ASP A 303 11.58 -14.77 -15.69
CA ASP A 303 11.50 -15.06 -14.26
C ASP A 303 11.70 -13.78 -13.44
N CYS A 304 11.48 -13.89 -12.13
CA CYS A 304 11.86 -12.87 -11.17
C CYS A 304 13.04 -13.36 -10.36
N SER A 305 14.00 -12.48 -10.09
CA SER A 305 15.18 -12.76 -9.29
C SER A 305 15.14 -12.04 -7.95
N LEU A 306 15.54 -12.74 -6.89
CA LEU A 306 15.66 -12.16 -5.57
C LEU A 306 16.95 -11.32 -5.49
N ILE A 307 16.81 -10.03 -5.18
CA ILE A 307 17.92 -9.11 -4.94
C ILE A 307 18.30 -9.16 -3.46
N THR A 308 17.33 -9.02 -2.58
CA THR A 308 17.54 -8.92 -1.13
C THR A 308 16.44 -9.64 -0.38
N ASP A 309 16.81 -10.35 0.68
CA ASP A 309 15.92 -11.02 1.62
C ASP A 309 16.17 -10.45 3.03
N TYR A 310 15.28 -9.55 3.48
CA TYR A 310 15.45 -8.82 4.74
C TYR A 310 14.58 -9.43 5.84
N LYS A 311 15.22 -10.01 6.86
CA LYS A 311 14.58 -10.79 7.93
C LYS A 311 14.87 -10.29 9.35
N GLU A 312 15.16 -9.01 9.51
CA GLU A 312 15.47 -8.46 10.82
C GLU A 312 14.25 -8.11 11.69
N HIS A 313 13.04 -8.33 11.19
CA HIS A 313 11.82 -8.25 11.97
C HIS A 313 11.49 -9.61 12.58
N GLU A 314 10.93 -9.60 13.80
CA GLU A 314 10.60 -10.81 14.54
C GLU A 314 9.12 -11.22 14.38
N SER A 315 8.34 -10.44 13.62
CA SER A 315 6.91 -10.63 13.43
C SER A 315 6.48 -10.51 11.98
N LEU A 316 5.17 -10.53 11.74
CA LEU A 316 4.58 -10.48 10.40
C LEU A 316 4.92 -9.17 9.70
N ALA A 317 5.52 -9.28 8.53
CA ALA A 317 5.85 -8.18 7.65
C ALA A 317 4.58 -7.62 6.97
N TYR A 318 4.25 -6.35 7.24
CA TYR A 318 3.04 -5.71 6.75
C TYR A 318 3.32 -4.46 5.93
N GLY A 319 3.69 -3.35 6.57
CA GLY A 319 3.94 -2.10 5.88
C GLY A 319 5.30 -2.09 5.19
N LEU A 320 5.34 -1.57 3.97
CA LEU A 320 6.56 -1.39 3.19
C LEU A 320 6.38 -0.22 2.24
N ASP A 321 7.38 0.66 2.14
CA ASP A 321 7.44 1.65 1.07
C ASP A 321 8.88 2.06 0.76
N PHE A 322 9.10 2.58 -0.45
CA PHE A 322 10.39 3.02 -0.97
C PHE A 322 10.54 4.53 -0.87
N ARG A 323 11.74 4.96 -0.48
CA ARG A 323 12.26 6.30 -0.74
C ARG A 323 13.44 6.20 -1.71
N CYS A 324 13.37 6.88 -2.83
CA CYS A 324 14.51 6.98 -3.74
C CYS A 324 15.49 8.01 -3.19
N LYS A 325 16.61 7.56 -2.67
CA LYS A 325 17.64 8.42 -2.08
C LYS A 325 18.60 8.94 -3.15
N ASP A 326 19.11 8.03 -3.98
CA ASP A 326 20.02 8.30 -5.08
C ASP A 326 19.87 7.24 -6.19
N SER A 327 20.72 7.30 -7.22
CA SER A 327 20.65 6.36 -8.35
C SER A 327 21.07 4.94 -7.98
N SER A 328 21.87 4.75 -6.94
CA SER A 328 22.47 3.46 -6.55
C SER A 328 21.88 2.83 -5.28
N THR A 329 21.12 3.62 -4.50
CA THR A 329 20.60 3.20 -3.19
C THR A 329 19.08 3.25 -3.17
N LEU A 330 18.48 2.13 -2.79
CA LEU A 330 17.08 2.05 -2.39
C LEU A 330 17.02 2.14 -0.87
N GLN A 331 16.28 3.12 -0.37
CA GLN A 331 15.94 3.19 1.05
C GLN A 331 14.51 2.72 1.24
N LEU A 332 14.29 1.82 2.20
CA LEU A 332 12.98 1.26 2.49
C LEU A 332 12.60 1.53 3.94
N ALA A 333 11.34 1.85 4.15
CA ALA A 333 10.70 1.74 5.45
C ALA A 333 9.89 0.46 5.48
N SER A 334 10.05 -0.34 6.53
CA SER A 334 9.30 -1.56 6.75
C SER A 334 8.76 -1.62 8.17
N CYS A 335 7.56 -2.14 8.34
CA CYS A 335 7.00 -2.35 9.67
C CYS A 335 6.40 -3.74 9.83
N SER A 336 6.50 -4.25 11.03
CA SER A 336 5.97 -5.54 11.44
C SER A 336 4.99 -5.40 12.60
N PHE A 337 4.06 -6.35 12.68
CA PHE A 337 2.81 -6.17 13.42
C PHE A 337 2.95 -6.37 14.93
N TYR A 338 3.33 -7.57 15.38
CA TYR A 338 3.28 -7.91 16.81
C TYR A 338 4.52 -7.51 17.62
N ASP A 339 5.63 -7.24 16.96
CA ASP A 339 6.86 -6.73 17.56
C ASP A 339 6.91 -5.20 17.63
N HIS A 340 5.92 -4.52 17.02
CA HIS A 340 5.76 -3.07 17.01
C HIS A 340 6.98 -2.33 16.42
N LEU A 341 7.67 -2.93 15.46
CA LEU A 341 8.90 -2.36 14.93
C LEU A 341 8.70 -1.66 13.59
N LEU A 342 9.19 -0.42 13.54
CA LEU A 342 9.56 0.27 12.31
C LEU A 342 11.07 0.13 12.12
N LYS A 343 11.48 -0.31 10.94
CA LYS A 343 12.88 -0.28 10.50
C LYS A 343 13.03 0.48 9.20
N ILE A 344 14.10 1.26 9.09
CA ILE A 344 14.52 1.86 7.83
C ILE A 344 15.87 1.26 7.46
N TRP A 345 16.00 0.83 6.23
CA TRP A 345 17.16 0.12 5.74
C TRP A 345 17.50 0.47 4.30
N ASN A 346 18.76 0.36 3.96
CA ASN A 346 19.30 0.67 2.64
C ASN A 346 19.72 -0.61 1.93
N VAL A 347 19.50 -0.65 0.62
CA VAL A 347 19.99 -1.67 -0.29
C VAL A 347 20.80 -0.97 -1.38
N THR A 348 22.06 -1.33 -1.52
CA THR A 348 22.88 -0.89 -2.65
C THR A 348 22.59 -1.80 -3.83
N TYR A 349 22.30 -1.20 -4.99
CA TYR A 349 21.80 -1.90 -6.17
C TYR A 349 22.68 -1.66 -7.39
#